data_b9ffaf83cb4a476aa1c140f4b46105fa
#
_entry.id   b9ffaf83cb4a476aa1c140f4b46105fa
#
_cell.length_a   1.000
_cell.length_b   1.000
_cell.length_c   1.000
_cell.angle_alpha   90.00
_cell.angle_beta   90.00
_cell.angle_gamma   90.00
#
_symmetry.space_group_name_H-M   'P 1'
#
loop_
_entity.id
_entity.type
_entity.pdbx_description
1 polymer ?
#
loop_
_entity_poly.entity_id
_entity_poly.type
_entity_poly.pdbx_seq_one_letter_code
_entity_poly.pdbx_strand_id
1 'polypeptide(L)'
;MKGKLTYTTLLGIKALSAIFYRFNISWVGETPPDPWSGLRLVLLLNHTSLYEPLFTGCLPNRFLKNIAQSGLIPVADKTLSRYLIGYFYRIVAKNVVPITRLRDDTWEMFLKMVTSKAIVIMAPEGRMKRATGLDVEGKPMTVRGGVADIIQKISSGRMLIAYSGGLHHVQIPSQLIPKLFKTLHMKLENLDIDEYKNNILRLCGREKFKYGVITDLEKRRACYCGC
;
A
#
# COMPACT_ATOMS: atom_id res chain seq x y z
N MET A 1 5.94 -19.77 -13.78
CA MET A 1 5.11 -20.44 -12.77
C MET A 1 4.67 -19.53 -11.62
N LYS A 2 5.57 -18.83 -10.91
CA LYS A 2 5.23 -18.02 -9.72
C LYS A 2 4.14 -16.95 -9.95
N GLY A 3 4.21 -16.19 -11.05
CA GLY A 3 3.18 -15.17 -11.36
C GLY A 3 1.77 -15.73 -11.62
N LYS A 4 1.66 -16.95 -12.17
CA LYS A 4 0.36 -17.61 -12.33
C LYS A 4 -0.23 -17.99 -10.97
N LEU A 5 0.57 -18.57 -10.08
CA LEU A 5 0.15 -18.91 -8.72
C LEU A 5 -0.31 -17.66 -7.95
N THR A 6 0.50 -16.59 -7.97
CA THR A 6 0.12 -15.30 -7.35
C THR A 6 -1.21 -14.79 -7.89
N TYR A 7 -1.40 -14.80 -9.21
CA TYR A 7 -2.65 -14.33 -9.81
C TYR A 7 -3.85 -15.17 -9.37
N THR A 8 -3.74 -16.48 -9.39
CA THR A 8 -4.81 -17.38 -8.94
C THR A 8 -5.16 -17.15 -7.48
N THR A 9 -4.14 -16.95 -6.63
CA THR A 9 -4.34 -16.63 -5.20
C THR A 9 -5.06 -15.30 -5.03
N LEU A 10 -4.66 -14.25 -5.76
CA LEU A 10 -5.31 -12.94 -5.70
C LEU A 10 -6.78 -13.02 -6.18
N LEU A 11 -7.07 -13.82 -7.20
CA LEU A 11 -8.46 -14.08 -7.63
C LEU A 11 -9.26 -14.83 -6.56
N GLY A 12 -8.67 -15.79 -5.89
CA GLY A 12 -9.29 -16.50 -4.77
C GLY A 12 -9.63 -15.55 -3.61
N ILE A 13 -8.68 -14.69 -3.21
CA ILE A 13 -8.91 -13.67 -2.19
C ILE A 13 -10.00 -12.70 -2.64
N LYS A 14 -9.97 -12.26 -3.89
CA LYS A 14 -11.01 -11.38 -4.47
C LYS A 14 -12.38 -12.02 -4.37
N ALA A 15 -12.53 -13.28 -4.78
CA ALA A 15 -13.80 -13.99 -4.73
C ALA A 15 -14.33 -14.11 -3.29
N LEU A 16 -13.47 -14.53 -2.35
CA LEU A 16 -13.83 -14.59 -0.93
C LEU A 16 -14.23 -13.21 -0.39
N SER A 17 -13.47 -12.17 -0.75
CA SER A 17 -13.79 -10.81 -0.32
C SER A 17 -15.13 -10.33 -0.87
N ALA A 18 -15.42 -10.61 -2.13
CA ALA A 18 -16.69 -10.22 -2.75
C ALA A 18 -17.90 -10.97 -2.15
N ILE A 19 -17.72 -12.21 -1.67
CA ILE A 19 -18.76 -12.99 -1.00
C ILE A 19 -19.03 -12.48 0.42
N PHE A 20 -17.97 -12.17 1.18
CA PHE A 20 -18.09 -11.92 2.61
C PHE A 20 -18.06 -10.44 2.99
N TYR A 21 -17.74 -9.52 2.08
CA TYR A 21 -17.64 -8.10 2.40
C TYR A 21 -18.33 -7.22 1.36
N ARG A 22 -18.80 -6.08 1.81
CA ARG A 22 -19.29 -5.00 0.96
C ARG A 22 -18.19 -3.97 0.81
N PHE A 23 -18.15 -3.29 -0.33
CA PHE A 23 -17.15 -2.25 -0.61
C PHE A 23 -17.84 -0.92 -0.82
N ASN A 24 -17.43 0.08 -0.05
CA ASN A 24 -17.78 1.47 -0.27
C ASN A 24 -16.51 2.21 -0.73
N ILE A 25 -16.41 2.37 -2.04
CA ILE A 25 -15.24 2.95 -2.70
C ILE A 25 -15.65 4.26 -3.35
N SER A 26 -14.91 5.32 -3.06
CA SER A 26 -15.07 6.63 -3.70
C SER A 26 -13.73 7.14 -4.22
N TRP A 27 -13.77 8.14 -5.09
CA TRP A 27 -12.58 8.77 -5.65
C TRP A 27 -12.40 10.17 -5.10
N VAL A 28 -11.15 10.57 -4.93
CA VAL A 28 -10.73 11.93 -4.58
C VAL A 28 -10.21 12.59 -5.86
N GLY A 29 -10.74 13.77 -6.18
CA GLY A 29 -10.37 14.49 -7.39
C GLY A 29 -10.92 13.85 -8.67
N GLU A 30 -10.33 14.22 -9.80
CA GLU A 30 -10.71 13.69 -11.10
C GLU A 30 -10.23 12.26 -11.27
N THR A 31 -11.15 11.40 -11.68
CA THR A 31 -10.81 10.00 -12.00
C THR A 31 -10.47 9.88 -13.47
N PRO A 32 -9.25 9.44 -13.82
CA PRO A 32 -8.91 9.22 -15.22
C PRO A 32 -9.74 8.10 -15.84
N PRO A 33 -9.90 8.08 -17.18
CA PRO A 33 -10.71 7.06 -17.89
C PRO A 33 -10.30 5.61 -17.56
N ASP A 34 -9.00 5.34 -17.41
CA ASP A 34 -8.48 4.06 -16.92
C ASP A 34 -7.55 4.31 -15.71
N PRO A 35 -8.11 4.36 -14.49
CA PRO A 35 -7.33 4.68 -13.29
C PRO A 35 -6.36 3.57 -12.87
N TRP A 36 -6.42 2.42 -13.50
CA TRP A 36 -5.59 1.25 -13.19
C TRP A 36 -4.42 1.08 -14.16
N SER A 37 -4.38 1.89 -15.22
CA SER A 37 -3.31 1.88 -16.21
C SER A 37 -2.12 2.74 -15.75
N GLY A 38 -0.91 2.33 -16.13
CA GLY A 38 0.32 3.09 -15.87
C GLY A 38 0.71 3.19 -14.39
N LEU A 39 0.06 2.44 -13.50
CA LEU A 39 0.37 2.45 -12.07
C LEU A 39 1.77 1.89 -11.81
N ARG A 40 2.57 2.64 -11.07
CA ARG A 40 3.93 2.34 -10.66
C ARG A 40 4.10 2.28 -9.15
N LEU A 41 3.23 2.97 -8.43
CA LEU A 41 3.23 3.05 -6.98
C LEU A 41 1.80 2.96 -6.46
N VAL A 42 1.59 2.10 -5.48
CA VAL A 42 0.32 1.99 -4.72
C VAL A 42 0.64 2.20 -3.25
N LEU A 43 0.07 3.24 -2.68
CA LEU A 43 0.22 3.57 -1.27
C LEU A 43 -1.07 3.23 -0.52
N LEU A 44 -0.95 2.45 0.54
CA LEU A 44 -2.04 2.14 1.46
C LEU A 44 -1.85 2.99 2.72
N LEU A 45 -2.66 4.01 2.89
CA LEU A 45 -2.65 4.87 4.08
C LEU A 45 -3.68 4.41 5.12
N ASN A 46 -3.35 4.61 6.39
CA ASN A 46 -4.08 4.14 7.56
C ASN A 46 -4.07 2.60 7.67
N HIS A 47 -2.84 2.04 7.66
CA HIS A 47 -2.60 0.60 7.81
C HIS A 47 -3.01 0.12 9.21
N THR A 48 -4.09 -0.66 9.30
CA THR A 48 -4.69 -1.10 10.57
C THR A 48 -4.75 -2.61 10.76
N SER A 49 -4.57 -3.39 9.69
CA SER A 49 -4.75 -4.84 9.75
C SER A 49 -3.90 -5.58 8.71
N LEU A 50 -3.56 -6.83 8.99
CA LEU A 50 -2.99 -7.75 8.00
C LEU A 50 -4.02 -8.23 6.95
N TYR A 51 -5.31 -7.92 7.15
CA TYR A 51 -6.40 -8.28 6.24
C TYR A 51 -6.64 -7.26 5.11
N GLU A 52 -5.78 -6.27 4.94
CA GLU A 52 -5.86 -5.33 3.80
C GLU A 52 -5.89 -5.98 2.41
N PRO A 53 -5.31 -7.18 2.19
CA PRO A 53 -5.55 -7.92 0.95
C PRO A 53 -7.02 -8.16 0.60
N LEU A 54 -7.96 -8.05 1.56
CA LEU A 54 -9.41 -8.08 1.29
C LEU A 54 -9.85 -6.96 0.32
N PHE A 55 -9.14 -5.84 0.27
CA PHE A 55 -9.41 -4.78 -0.71
C PHE A 55 -9.19 -5.23 -2.17
N THR A 56 -8.56 -6.37 -2.41
CA THR A 56 -8.51 -6.97 -3.76
C THR A 56 -9.90 -7.25 -4.32
N GLY A 57 -10.92 -7.40 -3.46
CA GLY A 57 -12.31 -7.60 -3.86
C GLY A 57 -12.85 -6.52 -4.79
N CYS A 58 -12.43 -5.28 -4.63
CA CYS A 58 -12.86 -4.16 -5.47
C CYS A 58 -11.94 -3.88 -6.68
N LEU A 59 -10.78 -4.56 -6.80
CA LEU A 59 -9.81 -4.31 -7.86
C LEU A 59 -10.17 -5.05 -9.15
N PRO A 60 -9.97 -4.46 -10.35
CA PRO A 60 -10.20 -5.17 -11.60
C PRO A 60 -9.19 -6.29 -11.82
N ASN A 61 -9.62 -7.36 -12.47
CA ASN A 61 -8.79 -8.55 -12.72
C ASN A 61 -7.52 -8.22 -13.53
N ARG A 62 -7.61 -7.26 -14.47
CA ARG A 62 -6.46 -6.76 -15.23
C ARG A 62 -5.38 -6.20 -14.31
N PHE A 63 -5.76 -5.41 -13.31
CA PHE A 63 -4.81 -4.85 -12.37
C PHE A 63 -4.22 -5.92 -11.44
N LEU A 64 -5.02 -6.87 -10.96
CA LEU A 64 -4.51 -8.03 -10.19
C LEU A 64 -3.50 -8.85 -10.99
N LYS A 65 -3.71 -9.01 -12.31
CA LYS A 65 -2.75 -9.66 -13.20
C LYS A 65 -1.43 -8.88 -13.27
N ASN A 66 -1.50 -7.55 -13.37
CA ASN A 66 -0.31 -6.68 -13.37
C ASN A 66 0.45 -6.79 -12.05
N ILE A 67 -0.24 -6.77 -10.91
CA ILE A 67 0.36 -7.00 -9.58
C ILE A 67 1.05 -8.37 -9.53
N ALA A 68 0.40 -9.41 -10.01
CA ALA A 68 0.97 -10.77 -10.02
C ALA A 68 2.22 -10.89 -10.89
N GLN A 69 2.36 -10.07 -11.92
CA GLN A 69 3.49 -10.06 -12.83
C GLN A 69 4.64 -9.14 -12.39
N SER A 70 4.31 -7.99 -11.83
CA SER A 70 5.25 -6.89 -11.62
C SER A 70 5.21 -6.30 -10.20
N GLY A 71 4.36 -6.82 -9.32
CA GLY A 71 4.24 -6.36 -7.94
C GLY A 71 5.55 -6.54 -7.16
N LEU A 72 5.93 -5.50 -6.44
CA LEU A 72 7.11 -5.43 -5.57
C LEU A 72 6.66 -4.88 -4.22
N ILE A 73 6.74 -5.69 -3.17
CA ILE A 73 6.25 -5.35 -1.83
C ILE A 73 7.40 -5.38 -0.84
N PRO A 74 7.81 -4.23 -0.26
CA PRO A 74 8.71 -4.21 0.88
C PRO A 74 7.95 -4.66 2.14
N VAL A 75 8.43 -5.67 2.82
CA VAL A 75 7.82 -6.20 4.05
C VAL A 75 8.88 -6.27 5.13
N ALA A 76 8.52 -5.84 6.35
CA ALA A 76 9.43 -5.94 7.48
C ALA A 76 9.87 -7.39 7.71
N ASP A 77 11.16 -7.60 7.92
CA ASP A 77 11.80 -8.89 8.19
C ASP A 77 11.11 -9.65 9.31
N LYS A 78 10.80 -8.95 10.43
CA LYS A 78 10.03 -9.50 11.56
C LYS A 78 8.63 -9.97 11.20
N THR A 79 8.04 -9.47 10.12
CA THR A 79 6.74 -9.93 9.62
C THR A 79 6.91 -11.20 8.80
N LEU A 80 7.94 -11.27 7.98
CA LEU A 80 8.24 -12.44 7.14
C LEU A 80 8.76 -13.63 7.94
N SER A 81 9.37 -13.41 9.11
CA SER A 81 9.83 -14.49 10.00
C SER A 81 8.68 -15.27 10.66
N ARG A 82 7.46 -14.70 10.68
CA ARG A 82 6.27 -15.42 11.15
C ARG A 82 5.81 -16.41 10.09
N TYR A 83 5.86 -17.70 10.40
CA TYR A 83 5.65 -18.79 9.44
C TYR A 83 4.43 -18.61 8.54
N LEU A 84 3.22 -18.49 9.12
CA LEU A 84 1.97 -18.37 8.35
C LEU A 84 1.89 -17.05 7.56
N ILE A 85 2.30 -15.93 8.17
CA ILE A 85 2.24 -14.61 7.56
C ILE A 85 3.28 -14.49 6.46
N GLY A 86 4.51 -14.95 6.71
CA GLY A 86 5.57 -14.95 5.71
C GLY A 86 5.23 -15.82 4.50
N TYR A 87 4.63 -16.99 4.72
CA TYR A 87 4.15 -17.85 3.64
C TYR A 87 3.05 -17.17 2.81
N PHE A 88 2.07 -16.55 3.49
CA PHE A 88 1.00 -15.80 2.83
C PHE A 88 1.55 -14.68 1.93
N TYR A 89 2.46 -13.83 2.43
CA TYR A 89 3.05 -12.77 1.61
C TYR A 89 3.79 -13.29 0.39
N ARG A 90 4.50 -14.43 0.51
CA ARG A 90 5.23 -15.05 -0.61
C ARG A 90 4.30 -15.56 -1.72
N ILE A 91 3.04 -15.84 -1.41
CA ILE A 91 2.03 -16.29 -2.38
C ILE A 91 1.31 -15.11 -3.01
N VAL A 92 0.93 -14.10 -2.22
CA VAL A 92 0.13 -12.96 -2.72
C VAL A 92 0.94 -11.96 -3.53
N ALA A 93 2.27 -12.00 -3.46
CA ALA A 93 3.13 -11.14 -4.26
C ALA A 93 4.29 -11.90 -4.91
N LYS A 94 4.58 -11.55 -6.17
CA LYS A 94 5.68 -12.16 -6.92
C LYS A 94 7.04 -11.85 -6.27
N ASN A 95 7.23 -10.60 -5.90
CA ASN A 95 8.48 -10.10 -5.34
C ASN A 95 8.20 -9.45 -3.98
N VAL A 96 8.40 -10.22 -2.93
CA VAL A 96 8.41 -9.74 -1.55
C VAL A 96 9.85 -9.55 -1.14
N VAL A 97 10.20 -8.35 -0.74
CA VAL A 97 11.56 -7.99 -0.34
C VAL A 97 11.58 -7.74 1.17
N PRO A 98 12.33 -8.54 1.92
CA PRO A 98 12.53 -8.27 3.33
C PRO A 98 13.31 -6.96 3.49
N ILE A 99 12.80 -6.07 4.30
CA ILE A 99 13.49 -4.85 4.68
C ILE A 99 13.57 -4.75 6.20
N THR A 100 14.66 -4.22 6.69
CA THR A 100 14.72 -3.74 8.07
C THR A 100 14.01 -2.39 8.17
N ARG A 101 13.79 -1.90 9.37
CA ARG A 101 13.25 -0.53 9.56
C ARG A 101 14.34 0.53 9.55
N LEU A 102 15.57 0.13 9.27
CA LEU A 102 16.73 1.00 9.13
C LEU A 102 16.97 1.30 7.64
N ARG A 103 17.71 2.36 7.36
CA ARG A 103 18.22 2.67 6.03
C ARG A 103 19.56 1.95 5.86
N ASP A 104 19.50 0.69 5.56
CA ASP A 104 20.63 -0.20 5.39
C ASP A 104 20.65 -0.81 3.97
N ASP A 105 21.54 -1.75 3.76
CA ASP A 105 21.71 -2.43 2.47
C ASP A 105 20.43 -3.10 1.97
N THR A 106 19.53 -3.52 2.87
CA THR A 106 18.24 -4.14 2.48
C THR A 106 17.34 -3.12 1.80
N TRP A 107 17.35 -1.86 2.26
CA TRP A 107 16.62 -0.78 1.65
C TRP A 107 17.22 -0.39 0.30
N GLU A 108 18.53 -0.31 0.20
CA GLU A 108 19.21 -0.02 -1.07
C GLU A 108 18.98 -1.10 -2.11
N MET A 109 19.04 -2.37 -1.69
CA MET A 109 18.71 -3.50 -2.55
C MET A 109 17.26 -3.43 -3.05
N PHE A 110 16.32 -3.10 -2.17
CA PHE A 110 14.93 -2.88 -2.56
C PHE A 110 14.81 -1.76 -3.61
N LEU A 111 15.47 -0.62 -3.40
CA LEU A 111 15.44 0.49 -4.37
C LEU A 111 16.04 0.12 -5.72
N LYS A 112 17.05 -0.77 -5.78
CA LYS A 112 17.58 -1.29 -7.05
C LYS A 112 16.55 -2.14 -7.81
N MET A 113 15.61 -2.78 -7.10
CA MET A 113 14.52 -3.55 -7.72
C MET A 113 13.37 -2.70 -8.24
N VAL A 114 13.31 -1.41 -7.89
CA VAL A 114 12.32 -0.44 -8.41
C VAL A 114 12.69 -0.08 -9.86
N THR A 115 12.46 -1.02 -10.77
CA THR A 115 12.72 -0.87 -12.21
C THR A 115 11.53 -0.23 -12.93
N SER A 116 11.67 0.08 -14.23
CA SER A 116 10.59 0.65 -15.06
C SER A 116 9.34 -0.22 -15.17
N LYS A 117 9.42 -1.52 -14.87
CA LYS A 117 8.31 -2.47 -14.91
C LYS A 117 7.70 -2.76 -13.53
N ALA A 118 8.35 -2.36 -12.45
CA ALA A 118 7.87 -2.67 -11.10
C ALA A 118 6.64 -1.84 -10.73
N ILE A 119 5.68 -2.46 -10.06
CA ILE A 119 4.58 -1.81 -9.35
C ILE A 119 4.87 -1.97 -7.86
N VAL A 120 5.31 -0.89 -7.23
CA VAL A 120 5.59 -0.90 -5.79
C VAL A 120 4.27 -0.77 -5.03
N ILE A 121 4.05 -1.65 -4.05
CA ILE A 121 2.87 -1.60 -3.18
C ILE A 121 3.37 -1.54 -1.74
N MET A 122 3.00 -0.51 -1.00
CA MET A 122 3.44 -0.35 0.38
C MET A 122 2.47 0.44 1.25
N ALA A 123 2.54 0.19 2.56
CA ALA A 123 1.99 1.05 3.58
C ALA A 123 3.12 1.98 4.08
N PRO A 124 3.11 3.27 3.75
CA PRO A 124 4.25 4.16 4.03
C PRO A 124 4.45 4.47 5.52
N GLU A 125 3.49 4.13 6.37
CA GLU A 125 3.62 4.23 7.82
C GLU A 125 4.58 3.17 8.40
N GLY A 126 4.77 2.04 7.70
CA GLY A 126 5.68 0.95 8.06
C GLY A 126 5.32 0.19 9.33
N ARG A 127 4.19 0.52 9.97
CA ARG A 127 3.65 -0.12 11.18
C ARG A 127 2.13 -0.17 11.09
N MET A 128 1.51 -1.06 11.86
CA MET A 128 0.05 -1.13 12.02
C MET A 128 -0.44 -0.20 13.12
N LYS A 129 -1.47 0.57 12.83
CA LYS A 129 -2.22 1.38 13.78
C LYS A 129 -3.12 0.48 14.62
N ARG A 130 -3.03 0.59 15.93
CA ARG A 130 -3.92 -0.11 16.87
C ARG A 130 -5.22 0.65 17.07
N ALA A 131 -6.19 0.02 17.74
CA ALA A 131 -7.47 0.66 18.07
C ALA A 131 -7.32 1.94 18.92
N THR A 132 -6.22 2.04 19.68
CA THR A 132 -5.84 3.24 20.43
C THR A 132 -5.39 4.42 19.57
N GLY A 133 -5.24 4.24 18.24
CA GLY A 133 -4.68 5.26 17.35
C GLY A 133 -3.15 5.25 17.26
N LEU A 134 -2.48 4.51 18.14
CA LEU A 134 -1.03 4.43 18.27
C LEU A 134 -0.47 3.14 17.66
N ASP A 135 0.83 3.04 17.49
CA ASP A 135 1.51 1.81 17.09
C ASP A 135 1.71 0.85 18.29
N VAL A 136 2.43 -0.26 18.04
CA VAL A 136 2.73 -1.26 19.09
C VAL A 136 3.61 -0.72 20.22
N GLU A 137 4.36 0.34 19.96
CA GLU A 137 5.26 0.98 20.93
C GLU A 137 4.60 2.18 21.62
N GLY A 138 3.29 2.41 21.40
CA GLY A 138 2.57 3.55 21.97
C GLY A 138 2.89 4.88 21.30
N LYS A 139 3.48 4.86 20.09
CA LYS A 139 3.86 6.07 19.34
C LYS A 139 2.80 6.42 18.30
N PRO A 140 2.61 7.72 17.98
CA PRO A 140 1.77 8.14 16.87
C PRO A 140 2.25 7.54 15.55
N MET A 141 1.29 7.14 14.71
CA MET A 141 1.58 6.66 13.35
C MET A 141 1.96 7.82 12.45
N THR A 142 3.11 7.72 11.81
CA THR A 142 3.62 8.73 10.87
C THR A 142 4.09 8.10 9.58
N VAL A 143 3.92 8.83 8.47
CA VAL A 143 4.49 8.46 7.18
C VAL A 143 6.01 8.46 7.25
N ARG A 144 6.64 7.39 6.78
CA ARG A 144 8.10 7.22 6.78
C ARG A 144 8.72 7.74 5.49
N GLY A 145 9.89 8.34 5.60
CA GLY A 145 10.57 8.98 4.48
C GLY A 145 11.03 8.05 3.34
N GLY A 146 10.94 6.73 3.52
CA GLY A 146 11.21 5.77 2.45
C GLY A 146 10.29 5.92 1.24
N VAL A 147 9.05 6.39 1.43
CA VAL A 147 8.16 6.67 0.31
C VAL A 147 8.71 7.75 -0.63
N ALA A 148 9.37 8.76 -0.09
CA ALA A 148 10.00 9.81 -0.90
C ALA A 148 11.16 9.26 -1.75
N ASP A 149 11.94 8.33 -1.21
CA ASP A 149 13.03 7.68 -1.96
C ASP A 149 12.48 6.88 -3.15
N ILE A 150 11.35 6.18 -2.96
CA ILE A 150 10.67 5.44 -4.03
C ILE A 150 10.12 6.41 -5.09
N ILE A 151 9.45 7.49 -4.68
CA ILE A 151 8.91 8.50 -5.59
C ILE A 151 10.03 9.14 -6.41
N GLN A 152 11.17 9.45 -5.81
CA GLN A 152 12.35 9.95 -6.53
C GLN A 152 12.89 8.94 -7.53
N LYS A 153 12.88 7.65 -7.18
CA LYS A 153 13.42 6.58 -8.03
C LYS A 153 12.56 6.29 -9.26
N ILE A 154 11.25 6.44 -9.17
CA ILE A 154 10.32 6.22 -10.28
C ILE A 154 10.42 7.42 -11.22
N SER A 155 10.81 7.18 -12.48
CA SER A 155 10.98 8.25 -13.47
C SER A 155 9.64 8.79 -14.00
N SER A 156 8.64 7.93 -14.21
CA SER A 156 7.34 8.32 -14.77
C SER A 156 6.27 7.30 -14.43
N GLY A 157 5.01 7.67 -14.61
CA GLY A 157 3.85 6.84 -14.38
C GLY A 157 2.95 7.39 -13.29
N ARG A 158 2.04 6.55 -12.79
CA ARG A 158 0.96 6.99 -11.90
C ARG A 158 1.11 6.39 -10.52
N MET A 159 0.69 7.15 -9.54
CA MET A 159 0.59 6.74 -8.13
C MET A 159 -0.89 6.64 -7.76
N LEU A 160 -1.29 5.48 -7.22
CA LEU A 160 -2.58 5.30 -6.59
C LEU A 160 -2.42 5.40 -5.08
N ILE A 161 -3.11 6.34 -4.46
CA ILE A 161 -3.19 6.44 -3.01
C ILE A 161 -4.55 5.87 -2.58
N ALA A 162 -4.50 4.86 -1.74
CA ALA A 162 -5.66 4.23 -1.13
C ALA A 162 -5.78 4.65 0.34
N TYR A 163 -6.77 5.47 0.63
CA TYR A 163 -7.10 5.97 1.95
C TYR A 163 -8.06 4.99 2.62
N SER A 164 -7.54 4.11 3.46
CA SER A 164 -8.34 3.12 4.16
C SER A 164 -9.14 3.75 5.30
N GLY A 165 -10.42 3.44 5.40
CA GLY A 165 -11.24 3.74 6.59
C GLY A 165 -10.84 2.92 7.82
N GLY A 166 -9.86 2.01 7.66
CA GLY A 166 -9.40 1.09 8.68
C GLY A 166 -10.22 -0.19 8.75
N LEU A 167 -9.63 -1.24 9.26
CA LEU A 167 -10.23 -2.58 9.37
C LEU A 167 -10.42 -3.03 10.81
N HIS A 168 -10.35 -2.15 11.81
CA HIS A 168 -10.54 -2.54 13.21
C HIS A 168 -11.95 -3.10 13.49
N HIS A 169 -12.97 -2.69 12.70
CA HIS A 169 -14.30 -3.24 12.78
C HIS A 169 -14.42 -4.65 12.14
N VAL A 170 -13.42 -5.03 11.35
CA VAL A 170 -13.28 -6.38 10.75
C VAL A 170 -12.36 -7.24 11.61
N GLN A 171 -11.19 -6.72 11.99
CA GLN A 171 -10.20 -7.47 12.73
C GLN A 171 -9.34 -6.54 13.58
N ILE A 172 -9.30 -6.80 14.88
CA ILE A 172 -8.39 -6.15 15.81
C ILE A 172 -7.08 -6.94 15.82
N PRO A 173 -5.90 -6.29 15.86
CA PRO A 173 -4.62 -6.98 16.02
C PRO A 173 -4.66 -7.99 17.17
N SER A 174 -4.20 -9.21 16.91
CA SER A 174 -4.29 -10.43 17.75
C SER A 174 -5.54 -11.30 17.62
N GLN A 175 -6.59 -10.86 16.95
CA GLN A 175 -7.68 -11.76 16.56
C GLN A 175 -7.29 -12.59 15.33
N LEU A 176 -7.55 -13.91 15.37
CA LEU A 176 -7.26 -14.81 14.24
C LEU A 176 -8.37 -14.78 13.18
N ILE A 177 -9.62 -14.68 13.60
CA ILE A 177 -10.79 -14.78 12.71
C ILE A 177 -11.36 -13.38 12.51
N PRO A 178 -11.45 -12.90 11.25
CA PRO A 178 -12.07 -11.62 10.96
C PRO A 178 -13.60 -11.72 11.06
N LYS A 179 -14.24 -10.62 11.42
CA LYS A 179 -15.71 -10.49 11.40
C LYS A 179 -16.17 -10.38 9.95
N LEU A 180 -17.11 -11.24 9.57
CA LEU A 180 -17.66 -11.29 8.21
C LEU A 180 -18.81 -10.27 8.03
N PHE A 181 -19.22 -10.07 6.78
CA PHE A 181 -20.36 -9.25 6.36
C PHE A 181 -20.27 -7.78 6.78
N LYS A 182 -19.02 -7.27 6.86
CA LYS A 182 -18.73 -5.87 7.14
C LYS A 182 -18.53 -5.07 5.85
N THR A 183 -18.74 -3.77 5.92
CA THR A 183 -18.44 -2.85 4.81
C THR A 183 -17.01 -2.33 4.94
N LEU A 184 -16.24 -2.46 3.87
CA LEU A 184 -14.89 -1.94 3.76
C LEU A 184 -14.94 -0.58 3.07
N HIS A 185 -14.44 0.45 3.75
CA HIS A 185 -14.44 1.82 3.24
C HIS A 185 -13.05 2.20 2.73
N MET A 186 -13.01 2.78 1.53
CA MET A 186 -11.75 3.25 0.94
C MET A 186 -12.04 4.43 0.00
N LYS A 187 -11.21 5.48 0.09
CA LYS A 187 -11.15 6.50 -0.93
C LYS A 187 -9.88 6.28 -1.76
N LEU A 188 -9.98 6.49 -3.05
CA LEU A 188 -8.87 6.31 -3.99
C LEU A 188 -8.52 7.64 -4.63
N GLU A 189 -7.25 7.89 -4.82
CA GLU A 189 -6.75 9.06 -5.55
C GLU A 189 -5.68 8.61 -6.53
N ASN A 190 -5.76 9.10 -7.76
CA ASN A 190 -4.81 8.74 -8.80
C ASN A 190 -4.03 9.99 -9.23
N LEU A 191 -2.72 9.97 -9.03
CA LEU A 191 -1.84 11.10 -9.29
C LEU A 191 -0.78 10.72 -10.33
N ASP A 192 -0.44 11.65 -11.21
CA ASP A 192 0.77 11.55 -12.02
C ASP A 192 2.00 11.78 -11.13
N ILE A 193 2.99 10.88 -11.22
CA ILE A 193 4.17 10.92 -10.33
C ILE A 193 5.07 12.11 -10.67
N ASP A 194 5.20 12.46 -11.94
CA ASP A 194 6.08 13.58 -12.32
C ASP A 194 5.45 14.91 -11.95
N GLU A 195 4.15 15.06 -12.15
CA GLU A 195 3.42 16.23 -11.69
C GLU A 195 3.49 16.36 -10.16
N TYR A 196 3.26 15.27 -9.44
CA TYR A 196 3.38 15.24 -7.98
C TYR A 196 4.77 15.67 -7.50
N LYS A 197 5.84 15.12 -8.10
CA LYS A 197 7.21 15.52 -7.78
C LYS A 197 7.46 17.02 -8.01
N ASN A 198 7.04 17.50 -9.18
CA ASN A 198 7.24 18.90 -9.54
C ASN A 198 6.48 19.84 -8.58
N ASN A 199 5.29 19.48 -8.16
CA ASN A 199 4.51 20.22 -7.18
C ASN A 199 5.23 20.28 -5.82
N ILE A 200 5.73 19.15 -5.31
CA ILE A 200 6.48 19.11 -4.06
C ILE A 200 7.79 19.92 -4.18
N LEU A 201 8.53 19.79 -5.27
CA LEU A 201 9.77 20.53 -5.49
C LEU A 201 9.53 22.05 -5.54
N ARG A 202 8.45 22.48 -6.17
CA ARG A 202 8.06 23.91 -6.23
C ARG A 202 7.71 24.46 -4.86
N LEU A 203 7.04 23.66 -4.00
CA LEU A 203 6.61 24.10 -2.67
C LEU A 203 7.74 24.10 -1.64
N CYS A 204 8.65 23.13 -1.69
CA CYS A 204 9.61 22.89 -0.60
C CYS A 204 11.09 22.96 -1.03
N GLY A 205 11.37 23.01 -2.34
CA GLY A 205 12.74 22.91 -2.85
C GLY A 205 13.34 21.50 -2.75
N ARG A 206 14.49 21.28 -3.38
CA ARG A 206 15.18 19.98 -3.44
C ARG A 206 15.58 19.43 -2.07
N GLU A 207 16.15 20.28 -1.22
CA GLU A 207 16.66 19.90 0.09
C GLU A 207 15.55 19.37 1.02
N LYS A 208 14.36 19.95 0.92
CA LYS A 208 13.20 19.60 1.74
C LYS A 208 12.21 18.66 1.04
N PHE A 209 12.54 18.11 -0.14
CA PHE A 209 11.64 17.26 -0.90
C PHE A 209 11.05 16.11 -0.06
N LYS A 210 11.89 15.39 0.66
CA LYS A 210 11.47 14.29 1.53
C LYS A 210 10.49 14.75 2.61
N TYR A 211 10.75 15.86 3.23
CA TYR A 211 9.87 16.46 4.22
C TYR A 211 8.54 16.87 3.58
N GLY A 212 8.59 17.49 2.39
CA GLY A 212 7.41 17.86 1.61
C GLY A 212 6.50 16.67 1.30
N VAL A 213 7.07 15.55 0.84
CA VAL A 213 6.31 14.32 0.58
C VAL A 213 5.65 13.77 1.85
N ILE A 214 6.41 13.72 2.96
CA ILE A 214 5.86 13.25 4.25
C ILE A 214 4.69 14.13 4.68
N THR A 215 4.89 15.46 4.68
CA THR A 215 3.89 16.44 5.11
C THR A 215 2.63 16.38 4.25
N ASP A 216 2.78 16.26 2.93
CA ASP A 216 1.64 16.12 2.01
C ASP A 216 0.84 14.83 2.27
N LEU A 217 1.51 13.69 2.38
CA LEU A 217 0.84 12.42 2.63
C LEU A 217 0.17 12.38 4.02
N GLU A 218 0.76 13.01 5.04
CA GLU A 218 0.12 13.17 6.36
C GLU A 218 -1.14 14.03 6.29
N LYS A 219 -1.11 15.15 5.57
CA LYS A 219 -2.30 15.98 5.34
C LYS A 219 -3.40 15.20 4.63
N ARG A 220 -3.06 14.50 3.54
CA ARG A 220 -4.01 13.66 2.81
C ARG A 220 -4.60 12.57 3.68
N ARG A 221 -3.77 11.90 4.48
CA ARG A 221 -4.23 10.89 5.44
C ARG A 221 -5.22 11.49 6.43
N ALA A 222 -4.93 12.65 7.01
CA ALA A 222 -5.83 13.33 7.94
C ALA A 222 -7.16 13.72 7.29
N CYS A 223 -7.13 14.17 6.02
CA CYS A 223 -8.32 14.60 5.31
C CYS A 223 -9.20 13.43 4.82
N TYR A 224 -8.60 12.32 4.40
CA TYR A 224 -9.32 11.30 3.64
C TYR A 224 -9.46 9.95 4.33
N CYS A 225 -8.64 9.63 5.33
CA CYS A 225 -8.76 8.40 6.12
C CYS A 225 -9.68 8.55 7.34
N GLY A 226 -10.19 9.74 7.63
CA GLY A 226 -11.16 9.97 8.70
C GLY A 226 -12.57 9.58 8.22
N CYS A 227 -13.20 8.68 8.91
CA CYS A 227 -14.67 8.50 8.95
C CYS A 227 -15.06 8.31 10.38
#